data_f864889e211f26c9ab574dbf3eccc7d5
#
_entry.id   f864889e211f26c9ab574dbf3eccc7d5
#
_cell.length_a   1.000
_cell.length_b   1.000
_cell.length_c   1.000
_cell.angle_alpha   90.00
_cell.angle_beta   90.00
_cell.angle_gamma   90.00
#
_symmetry.space_group_name_H-M   'P 1'
#
loop_
_entity.id
_entity.type
_entity.pdbx_description
1 polymer ?
#
loop_
_entity_poly.entity_id
_entity_poly.type
_entity_poly.pdbx_seq_one_letter_code
_entity_poly.pdbx_strand_id
1 'polypeptide(L)'
;MIKNLSSDAIIGLIIMVIVACLSAIDAVLVRLVSDYAHPFMIGFTRSLFGLIIFLPVIAAKPVILRSQYRILHFVRAFLKLLALISFFYAFASARLADVTSIAFTTPIFVSIGAWVLLKEAPVPIRIIGLFFGFSGVVFVLKPFDAESVSIGLFFALTGAILTAAIQLLLKPMTAIDDANTLVAWNLILTVPLAGIAASFYWVSLPVSIWVLLILQGVLGALNMWLVTKAFSLADASLLVPIEFLRLPVVAVLAYILFSEPVAVTTLIGGCLIFGGCIFLAKSAKHVSKTTR
;
A
#
# COMPACT_ATOMS: atom_id res chain seq x y z
N MET A 1 -15.45 -19.12 15.76
CA MET A 1 -14.09 -19.08 15.15
C MET A 1 -13.07 -18.24 15.93
N ILE A 2 -13.50 -17.33 16.80
CA ILE A 2 -12.63 -16.42 17.59
C ILE A 2 -12.12 -17.04 18.92
N LYS A 3 -12.76 -18.09 19.42
CA LYS A 3 -12.51 -18.67 20.75
C LYS A 3 -11.15 -19.39 20.96
N ASN A 4 -10.32 -19.58 19.91
CA ASN A 4 -9.03 -20.30 19.98
C ASN A 4 -7.86 -19.54 19.32
N LEU A 5 -7.94 -18.20 19.22
CA LEU A 5 -6.81 -17.40 18.75
C LEU A 5 -5.83 -17.20 19.89
N SER A 6 -4.53 -17.28 19.60
CA SER A 6 -3.49 -16.90 20.55
C SER A 6 -3.61 -15.41 20.91
N SER A 7 -3.13 -15.03 22.10
CA SER A 7 -3.08 -13.62 22.50
C SER A 7 -2.36 -12.75 21.47
N ASP A 8 -1.28 -13.25 20.88
CA ASP A 8 -0.48 -12.58 19.86
C ASP A 8 -1.29 -12.34 18.57
N ALA A 9 -2.11 -13.31 18.17
CA ALA A 9 -2.97 -13.15 16.98
C ALA A 9 -4.03 -12.06 17.18
N ILE A 10 -4.60 -11.94 18.39
CA ILE A 10 -5.56 -10.89 18.73
C ILE A 10 -4.87 -9.51 18.68
N ILE A 11 -3.67 -9.40 19.24
CA ILE A 11 -2.88 -8.18 19.19
C ILE A 11 -2.57 -7.80 17.73
N GLY A 12 -2.16 -8.76 16.90
CA GLY A 12 -1.94 -8.56 15.48
C GLY A 12 -3.16 -8.02 14.74
N LEU A 13 -4.36 -8.56 15.05
CA LEU A 13 -5.64 -8.09 14.49
C LEU A 13 -5.94 -6.63 14.89
N ILE A 14 -5.77 -6.29 16.17
CA ILE A 14 -5.99 -4.92 16.67
C ILE A 14 -5.04 -3.95 15.98
N ILE A 15 -3.75 -4.31 15.87
CA ILE A 15 -2.76 -3.50 15.16
C ILE A 15 -3.19 -3.26 13.70
N MET A 16 -3.71 -4.28 13.00
CA MET A 16 -4.16 -4.11 11.61
C MET A 16 -5.38 -3.22 11.48
N VAL A 17 -6.28 -3.20 12.45
CA VAL A 17 -7.38 -2.21 12.48
C VAL A 17 -6.82 -0.79 12.60
N ILE A 18 -5.85 -0.57 13.48
CA ILE A 18 -5.18 0.73 13.61
C ILE A 18 -4.47 1.10 12.30
N VAL A 19 -3.76 0.16 11.67
CA VAL A 19 -3.12 0.33 10.36
C VAL A 19 -4.12 0.77 9.28
N ALA A 20 -5.30 0.14 9.23
CA ALA A 20 -6.34 0.51 8.27
C ALA A 20 -6.82 1.96 8.47
N CYS A 21 -7.03 2.38 9.73
CA CYS A 21 -7.41 3.75 10.07
C CYS A 21 -6.28 4.75 9.74
N LEU A 22 -5.04 4.45 10.10
CA LEU A 22 -3.89 5.32 9.79
C LEU A 22 -3.69 5.47 8.28
N SER A 23 -3.86 4.39 7.52
CA SER A 23 -3.77 4.42 6.06
C SER A 23 -4.89 5.25 5.42
N ALA A 24 -6.08 5.27 6.03
CA ALA A 24 -7.18 6.13 5.59
C ALA A 24 -6.87 7.61 5.85
N ILE A 25 -6.34 7.93 7.03
CA ILE A 25 -5.91 9.29 7.39
C ILE A 25 -4.78 9.74 6.46
N ASP A 26 -3.81 8.88 6.16
CA ASP A 26 -2.73 9.18 5.23
C ASP A 26 -3.25 9.57 3.84
N ALA A 27 -4.24 8.84 3.30
CA ALA A 27 -4.87 9.18 2.02
C ALA A 27 -5.57 10.56 2.05
N VAL A 28 -6.22 10.89 3.15
CA VAL A 28 -6.83 12.22 3.37
C VAL A 28 -5.77 13.32 3.44
N LEU A 29 -4.66 13.08 4.16
CA LEU A 29 -3.56 14.05 4.24
C LEU A 29 -2.95 14.31 2.87
N VAL A 30 -2.74 13.27 2.05
CA VAL A 30 -2.27 13.44 0.67
C VAL A 30 -3.23 14.34 -0.10
N ARG A 31 -4.55 14.12 -0.01
CA ARG A 31 -5.55 14.92 -0.70
C ARG A 31 -5.50 16.39 -0.25
N LEU A 32 -5.40 16.65 1.06
CA LEU A 32 -5.34 18.01 1.63
C LEU A 32 -4.10 18.79 1.19
N VAL A 33 -2.95 18.13 1.02
CA VAL A 33 -1.72 18.79 0.60
C VAL A 33 -1.52 18.84 -0.92
N SER A 34 -2.28 18.06 -1.68
CA SER A 34 -2.14 17.95 -3.14
C SER A 34 -2.44 19.25 -3.90
N ASP A 35 -3.24 20.14 -3.31
CA ASP A 35 -3.55 21.45 -3.89
C ASP A 35 -2.40 22.45 -3.71
N TYR A 36 -1.45 22.18 -2.80
CA TYR A 36 -0.37 23.07 -2.44
C TYR A 36 1.00 22.57 -2.89
N ALA A 37 1.18 21.26 -3.02
CA ALA A 37 2.48 20.65 -3.29
C ALA A 37 2.39 19.59 -4.38
N HIS A 38 3.37 19.59 -5.27
CA HIS A 38 3.48 18.54 -6.30
C HIS A 38 3.72 17.16 -5.65
N PRO A 39 3.16 16.06 -6.20
CA PRO A 39 3.35 14.70 -5.68
C PRO A 39 4.81 14.30 -5.41
N PHE A 40 5.77 14.77 -6.19
CA PHE A 40 7.20 14.53 -5.94
C PHE A 40 7.66 15.17 -4.62
N MET A 41 7.22 16.38 -4.33
CA MET A 41 7.56 17.07 -3.08
C MET A 41 6.91 16.38 -1.88
N ILE A 42 5.64 15.95 -2.01
CA ILE A 42 4.95 15.18 -0.97
C ILE A 42 5.68 13.85 -0.72
N GLY A 43 6.10 13.15 -1.78
CA GLY A 43 6.86 11.90 -1.69
C GLY A 43 8.21 12.05 -1.01
N PHE A 44 8.93 13.14 -1.32
CA PHE A 44 10.20 13.48 -0.67
C PHE A 44 10.02 13.77 0.82
N THR A 45 9.13 14.70 1.17
CA THR A 45 8.91 15.10 2.57
C THR A 45 8.43 13.94 3.42
N ARG A 46 7.50 13.12 2.90
CA ARG A 46 7.07 11.89 3.55
C ARG A 46 8.25 10.94 3.85
N SER A 47 9.11 10.71 2.87
CA SER A 47 10.26 9.82 3.02
C SER A 47 11.30 10.39 3.97
N LEU A 48 11.56 11.71 3.89
CA LEU A 48 12.51 12.43 4.75
C LEU A 48 12.08 12.40 6.21
N PHE A 49 10.85 12.79 6.51
CA PHE A 49 10.35 12.77 7.89
C PHE A 49 10.21 11.34 8.42
N GLY A 50 9.84 10.38 7.55
CA GLY A 50 9.86 8.96 7.89
C GLY A 50 11.26 8.48 8.25
N LEU A 51 12.30 8.89 7.50
CA LEU A 51 13.69 8.56 7.81
C LEU A 51 14.14 9.20 9.13
N ILE A 52 13.84 10.48 9.36
CA ILE A 52 14.20 11.18 10.60
C ILE A 52 13.64 10.44 11.82
N ILE A 53 12.39 10.01 11.78
CA ILE A 53 11.75 9.22 12.85
C ILE A 53 12.40 7.84 13.01
N PHE A 54 12.90 7.27 11.93
CA PHE A 54 13.52 5.93 11.95
C PHE A 54 15.03 5.97 12.29
N LEU A 55 15.67 7.15 12.27
CA LEU A 55 17.08 7.32 12.63
C LEU A 55 17.47 6.75 13.99
N PRO A 56 16.70 6.93 15.09
CA PRO A 56 17.04 6.33 16.38
C PRO A 56 17.12 4.80 16.33
N VAL A 57 16.26 4.14 15.52
CA VAL A 57 16.29 2.68 15.34
C VAL A 57 17.56 2.24 14.61
N ILE A 58 17.97 3.01 13.58
CA ILE A 58 19.21 2.76 12.82
C ILE A 58 20.42 2.97 13.73
N ALA A 59 20.43 4.05 14.51
CA ALA A 59 21.53 4.38 15.42
C ALA A 59 21.70 3.32 16.53
N ALA A 60 20.59 2.83 17.07
CA ALA A 60 20.60 1.79 18.11
C ALA A 60 21.10 0.42 17.59
N LYS A 61 20.92 0.13 16.29
CA LYS A 61 21.32 -1.15 15.68
C LYS A 61 21.95 -0.94 14.29
N PRO A 62 23.21 -0.47 14.20
CA PRO A 62 23.87 -0.19 12.90
C PRO A 62 24.00 -1.43 11.98
N VAL A 63 23.89 -2.62 12.55
CA VAL A 63 23.88 -3.89 11.80
C VAL A 63 22.75 -3.97 10.77
N ILE A 64 21.67 -3.21 10.96
CA ILE A 64 20.55 -3.06 10.02
C ILE A 64 21.02 -2.60 8.62
N LEU A 65 22.13 -1.88 8.53
CA LEU A 65 22.67 -1.40 7.25
C LEU A 65 23.50 -2.47 6.50
N ARG A 66 23.68 -3.66 7.07
CA ARG A 66 24.37 -4.77 6.39
C ARG A 66 23.35 -5.61 5.64
N SER A 67 23.37 -5.54 4.32
CA SER A 67 22.59 -6.40 3.43
C SER A 67 23.43 -6.87 2.25
N GLN A 68 23.17 -8.08 1.79
CA GLN A 68 23.75 -8.65 0.57
C GLN A 68 23.00 -8.22 -0.70
N TYR A 69 21.77 -7.71 -0.55
CA TYR A 69 20.87 -7.38 -1.65
C TYR A 69 20.84 -5.89 -2.02
N ARG A 70 21.99 -5.20 -1.98
CA ARG A 70 22.07 -3.75 -2.20
C ARG A 70 21.39 -3.28 -3.50
N ILE A 71 21.57 -3.99 -4.60
CA ILE A 71 20.96 -3.66 -5.89
C ILE A 71 19.43 -3.84 -5.82
N LEU A 72 18.95 -4.93 -5.22
CA LEU A 72 17.51 -5.14 -5.05
C LEU A 72 16.87 -4.07 -4.15
N HIS A 73 17.57 -3.62 -3.11
CA HIS A 73 17.10 -2.50 -2.29
C HIS A 73 16.94 -1.23 -3.12
N PHE A 74 17.91 -0.93 -4.01
CA PHE A 74 17.81 0.23 -4.90
C PHE A 74 16.63 0.11 -5.86
N VAL A 75 16.50 -1.02 -6.57
CA VAL A 75 15.37 -1.27 -7.48
C VAL A 75 14.04 -1.14 -6.73
N ARG A 76 13.95 -1.75 -5.53
CA ARG A 76 12.74 -1.67 -4.70
C ARG A 76 12.42 -0.25 -4.24
N ALA A 77 13.42 0.54 -3.84
CA ALA A 77 13.24 1.93 -3.45
C ALA A 77 12.76 2.78 -4.62
N PHE A 78 13.32 2.57 -5.81
CA PHE A 78 12.91 3.25 -7.03
C PHE A 78 11.46 2.90 -7.42
N LEU A 79 11.11 1.61 -7.44
CA LEU A 79 9.72 1.17 -7.69
C LEU A 79 8.76 1.70 -6.63
N LYS A 80 9.21 1.74 -5.35
CA LYS A 80 8.41 2.28 -4.25
C LYS A 80 8.13 3.77 -4.42
N LEU A 81 9.13 4.54 -4.87
CA LEU A 81 8.95 5.96 -5.17
C LEU A 81 7.96 6.16 -6.32
N LEU A 82 8.08 5.39 -7.40
CA LEU A 82 7.14 5.45 -8.53
C LEU A 82 5.72 5.07 -8.09
N ALA A 83 5.55 4.02 -7.29
CA ALA A 83 4.26 3.60 -6.76
C ALA A 83 3.63 4.69 -5.88
N LEU A 84 4.43 5.29 -4.99
CA LEU A 84 4.00 6.35 -4.08
C LEU A 84 3.52 7.59 -4.86
N ILE A 85 4.30 8.02 -5.85
CA ILE A 85 3.94 9.16 -6.71
C ILE A 85 2.68 8.85 -7.51
N SER A 86 2.56 7.63 -8.05
CA SER A 86 1.35 7.21 -8.79
C SER A 86 0.11 7.29 -7.88
N PHE A 87 0.18 6.77 -6.65
CA PHE A 87 -0.93 6.89 -5.71
C PHE A 87 -1.20 8.34 -5.29
N PHE A 88 -0.19 9.18 -5.15
CA PHE A 88 -0.39 10.58 -4.79
C PHE A 88 -1.09 11.34 -5.91
N TYR A 89 -0.70 11.13 -7.17
CA TYR A 89 -1.45 11.65 -8.32
C TYR A 89 -2.89 11.14 -8.35
N ALA A 90 -3.08 9.86 -8.04
CA ALA A 90 -4.41 9.27 -7.97
C ALA A 90 -5.27 9.93 -6.89
N PHE A 91 -4.76 10.08 -5.67
CA PHE A 91 -5.47 10.73 -4.57
C PHE A 91 -5.72 12.23 -4.81
N ALA A 92 -4.84 12.90 -5.56
CA ALA A 92 -5.02 14.30 -5.94
C ALA A 92 -6.11 14.49 -6.99
N SER A 93 -6.31 13.54 -7.92
CA SER A 93 -7.11 13.73 -9.14
C SER A 93 -8.35 12.83 -9.23
N ALA A 94 -8.57 11.91 -8.30
CA ALA A 94 -9.73 11.03 -8.29
C ALA A 94 -10.33 10.88 -6.88
N ARG A 95 -11.55 10.35 -6.80
CA ARG A 95 -12.24 10.15 -5.51
C ARG A 95 -11.47 9.15 -4.65
N LEU A 96 -11.31 9.47 -3.37
CA LEU A 96 -10.51 8.67 -2.43
C LEU A 96 -10.99 7.21 -2.32
N ALA A 97 -12.31 6.98 -2.33
CA ALA A 97 -12.89 5.64 -2.26
C ALA A 97 -12.56 4.81 -3.51
N ASP A 98 -12.59 5.42 -4.71
CA ASP A 98 -12.30 4.75 -5.98
C ASP A 98 -10.82 4.36 -6.04
N VAL A 99 -9.91 5.29 -5.71
CA VAL A 99 -8.46 5.05 -5.64
C VAL A 99 -8.14 3.92 -4.65
N THR A 100 -8.77 3.96 -3.46
CA THR A 100 -8.58 2.93 -2.43
C THR A 100 -9.05 1.57 -2.91
N SER A 101 -10.20 1.49 -3.60
CA SER A 101 -10.72 0.25 -4.17
C SER A 101 -9.75 -0.35 -5.21
N ILE A 102 -9.21 0.49 -6.10
CA ILE A 102 -8.20 0.06 -7.08
C ILE A 102 -6.90 -0.39 -6.39
N ALA A 103 -6.46 0.26 -5.33
CA ALA A 103 -5.26 -0.15 -4.59
C ALA A 103 -5.37 -1.60 -4.05
N PHE A 104 -6.58 -2.05 -3.70
CA PHE A 104 -6.83 -3.44 -3.27
C PHE A 104 -6.71 -4.49 -4.39
N THR A 105 -6.46 -4.10 -5.63
CA THR A 105 -6.12 -5.03 -6.71
C THR A 105 -4.69 -5.56 -6.63
N THR A 106 -3.84 -4.97 -5.78
CA THR A 106 -2.44 -5.40 -5.60
C THR A 106 -2.28 -6.92 -5.41
N PRO A 107 -3.05 -7.63 -4.55
CA PRO A 107 -2.92 -9.09 -4.40
C PRO A 107 -3.25 -9.86 -5.69
N ILE A 108 -4.09 -9.31 -6.56
CA ILE A 108 -4.42 -9.87 -7.86
C ILE A 108 -3.17 -9.88 -8.74
N PHE A 109 -2.49 -8.72 -8.86
CA PHE A 109 -1.24 -8.59 -9.62
C PHE A 109 -0.10 -9.40 -9.02
N VAL A 110 -0.02 -9.52 -7.68
CA VAL A 110 0.94 -10.41 -7.02
C VAL A 110 0.71 -11.85 -7.43
N SER A 111 -0.55 -12.31 -7.49
CA SER A 111 -0.87 -13.68 -7.93
C SER A 111 -0.49 -13.94 -9.38
N ILE A 112 -0.74 -12.99 -10.27
CA ILE A 112 -0.34 -13.07 -11.68
C ILE A 112 1.18 -13.09 -11.80
N GLY A 113 1.87 -12.19 -11.10
CA GLY A 113 3.33 -12.13 -11.09
C GLY A 113 3.98 -13.39 -10.53
N ALA A 114 3.40 -13.99 -9.48
CA ALA A 114 3.87 -15.27 -8.95
C ALA A 114 3.74 -16.40 -9.97
N TRP A 115 2.63 -16.43 -10.70
CA TRP A 115 2.44 -17.40 -11.79
C TRP A 115 3.48 -17.22 -12.90
N VAL A 116 3.62 -15.99 -13.42
CA VAL A 116 4.47 -15.71 -14.58
C VAL A 116 5.97 -15.76 -14.23
N LEU A 117 6.38 -15.10 -13.12
CA LEU A 117 7.78 -14.93 -12.76
C LEU A 117 8.33 -16.08 -11.92
N LEU A 118 7.52 -16.61 -10.99
CA LEU A 118 7.94 -17.71 -10.11
C LEU A 118 7.53 -19.08 -10.66
N LYS A 119 6.88 -19.14 -11.84
CA LYS A 119 6.41 -20.37 -12.50
C LYS A 119 5.52 -21.24 -11.57
N GLU A 120 4.81 -20.62 -10.65
CA GLU A 120 3.85 -21.32 -9.81
C GLU A 120 2.65 -21.76 -10.65
N ALA A 121 2.25 -23.04 -10.54
CA ALA A 121 1.11 -23.55 -11.32
C ALA A 121 -0.18 -22.82 -10.96
N PRO A 122 -1.01 -22.40 -11.95
CA PRO A 122 -2.30 -21.79 -11.66
C PRO A 122 -3.25 -22.81 -11.05
N VAL A 123 -3.80 -22.50 -9.89
CA VAL A 123 -4.85 -23.31 -9.25
C VAL A 123 -6.22 -22.75 -9.67
N PRO A 124 -7.22 -23.57 -10.00
CA PRO A 124 -8.53 -23.10 -10.49
C PRO A 124 -9.17 -22.03 -9.62
N ILE A 125 -9.04 -22.14 -8.31
CA ILE A 125 -9.57 -21.14 -7.36
C ILE A 125 -8.88 -19.77 -7.52
N ARG A 126 -7.61 -19.71 -7.97
CA ARG A 126 -6.92 -18.44 -8.28
C ARG A 126 -7.53 -17.77 -9.50
N ILE A 127 -7.89 -18.54 -10.53
CA ILE A 127 -8.53 -18.02 -11.75
C ILE A 127 -9.87 -17.38 -11.41
N ILE A 128 -10.67 -18.03 -10.54
CA ILE A 128 -11.93 -17.46 -10.03
C ILE A 128 -11.67 -16.13 -9.29
N GLY A 129 -10.68 -16.11 -8.41
CA GLY A 129 -10.29 -14.88 -7.69
C GLY A 129 -9.86 -13.75 -8.61
N LEU A 130 -9.09 -14.05 -9.67
CA LEU A 130 -8.70 -13.10 -10.69
C LEU A 130 -9.91 -12.54 -11.45
N PHE A 131 -10.84 -13.41 -11.86
CA PHE A 131 -12.05 -12.99 -12.56
C PHE A 131 -12.89 -12.01 -11.73
N PHE A 132 -13.17 -12.33 -10.46
CA PHE A 132 -13.88 -11.41 -9.56
C PHE A 132 -13.13 -10.10 -9.34
N GLY A 133 -11.82 -10.18 -9.13
CA GLY A 133 -10.98 -8.99 -8.94
C GLY A 133 -11.00 -8.06 -10.14
N PHE A 134 -10.78 -8.57 -11.36
CA PHE A 134 -10.83 -7.75 -12.58
C PHE A 134 -12.23 -7.23 -12.88
N SER A 135 -13.29 -8.01 -12.64
CA SER A 135 -14.66 -7.53 -12.75
C SER A 135 -14.86 -6.31 -11.82
N GLY A 136 -14.37 -6.39 -10.59
CA GLY A 136 -14.44 -5.26 -9.65
C GLY A 136 -13.69 -4.02 -10.14
N VAL A 137 -12.53 -4.17 -10.76
CA VAL A 137 -11.80 -3.06 -11.40
C VAL A 137 -12.65 -2.38 -12.47
N VAL A 138 -13.31 -3.15 -13.33
CA VAL A 138 -14.20 -2.61 -14.39
C VAL A 138 -15.35 -1.80 -13.78
N PHE A 139 -15.95 -2.26 -12.68
CA PHE A 139 -17.00 -1.50 -11.98
C PHE A 139 -16.51 -0.17 -11.42
N VAL A 140 -15.28 -0.11 -10.89
CA VAL A 140 -14.70 1.13 -10.32
C VAL A 140 -14.21 2.07 -11.41
N LEU A 141 -13.52 1.55 -12.43
CA LEU A 141 -12.96 2.35 -13.53
C LEU A 141 -14.03 2.91 -14.46
N LYS A 142 -15.16 2.21 -14.62
CA LYS A 142 -16.24 2.57 -15.57
C LYS A 142 -15.71 2.92 -16.97
N PRO A 143 -14.90 2.06 -17.62
CA PRO A 143 -14.20 2.41 -18.86
C PRO A 143 -15.13 2.69 -20.04
N PHE A 144 -16.42 2.33 -19.93
CA PHE A 144 -17.43 2.54 -20.97
C PHE A 144 -18.17 3.89 -20.84
N ASP A 145 -17.92 4.63 -19.75
CA ASP A 145 -18.48 5.95 -19.52
C ASP A 145 -17.35 6.98 -19.67
N ALA A 146 -17.23 7.53 -20.88
CA ALA A 146 -16.12 8.42 -21.25
C ALA A 146 -16.03 9.69 -20.37
N GLU A 147 -17.15 10.14 -19.78
CA GLU A 147 -17.18 11.29 -18.88
C GLU A 147 -16.71 10.95 -17.47
N SER A 148 -16.70 9.66 -17.10
CA SER A 148 -16.36 9.21 -15.74
C SER A 148 -14.93 8.69 -15.59
N VAL A 149 -14.20 8.45 -16.68
CA VAL A 149 -12.84 7.91 -16.63
C VAL A 149 -11.86 8.98 -16.17
N SER A 150 -11.48 8.90 -14.90
CA SER A 150 -10.43 9.77 -14.34
C SER A 150 -9.04 9.21 -14.62
N ILE A 151 -8.13 10.05 -15.13
CA ILE A 151 -6.72 9.69 -15.29
C ILE A 151 -6.08 9.25 -13.95
N GLY A 152 -6.59 9.75 -12.83
CA GLY A 152 -6.18 9.36 -11.49
C GLY A 152 -6.39 7.87 -11.21
N LEU A 153 -7.43 7.24 -11.77
CA LEU A 153 -7.68 5.81 -11.58
C LEU A 153 -6.65 4.95 -12.33
N PHE A 154 -6.14 5.41 -13.48
CA PHE A 154 -5.01 4.75 -14.16
C PHE A 154 -3.72 4.86 -13.35
N PHE A 155 -3.49 6.01 -12.71
CA PHE A 155 -2.37 6.14 -11.78
C PHE A 155 -2.54 5.22 -10.56
N ALA A 156 -3.75 5.06 -10.02
CA ALA A 156 -4.02 4.09 -8.95
C ALA A 156 -3.69 2.66 -9.38
N LEU A 157 -4.11 2.27 -10.58
CA LEU A 157 -3.83 0.94 -11.13
C LEU A 157 -2.33 0.71 -11.34
N THR A 158 -1.63 1.71 -11.88
CA THR A 158 -0.17 1.69 -12.03
C THR A 158 0.50 1.54 -10.67
N GLY A 159 0.07 2.29 -9.66
CA GLY A 159 0.53 2.17 -8.28
C GLY A 159 0.33 0.78 -7.69
N ALA A 160 -0.82 0.14 -7.95
CA ALA A 160 -1.11 -1.22 -7.51
C ALA A 160 -0.20 -2.26 -8.18
N ILE A 161 0.06 -2.14 -9.49
CA ILE A 161 0.98 -3.01 -10.24
C ILE A 161 2.41 -2.87 -9.72
N LEU A 162 2.88 -1.63 -9.53
CA LEU A 162 4.21 -1.35 -8.99
C LEU A 162 4.37 -1.91 -7.57
N THR A 163 3.33 -1.77 -6.74
CA THR A 163 3.33 -2.34 -5.39
C THR A 163 3.38 -3.86 -5.42
N ALA A 164 2.68 -4.49 -6.35
CA ALA A 164 2.76 -5.94 -6.56
C ALA A 164 4.18 -6.37 -6.96
N ALA A 165 4.83 -5.66 -7.88
CA ALA A 165 6.21 -5.92 -8.27
C ALA A 165 7.17 -5.80 -7.06
N ILE A 166 6.99 -4.78 -6.20
CA ILE A 166 7.75 -4.61 -4.96
C ILE A 166 7.57 -5.81 -4.02
N GLN A 167 6.34 -6.31 -3.87
CA GLN A 167 6.06 -7.46 -3.02
C GLN A 167 6.69 -8.75 -3.56
N LEU A 168 6.70 -8.94 -4.88
CA LEU A 168 7.36 -10.09 -5.51
C LEU A 168 8.89 -10.04 -5.32
N LEU A 169 9.51 -8.86 -5.43
CA LEU A 169 10.94 -8.66 -5.13
C LEU A 169 11.25 -8.85 -3.65
N LEU A 170 10.31 -8.50 -2.77
CA LEU A 170 10.50 -8.60 -1.33
C LEU A 170 10.60 -10.05 -0.85
N LYS A 171 9.88 -10.98 -1.48
CA LYS A 171 9.81 -12.40 -1.07
C LYS A 171 11.19 -13.05 -0.87
N PRO A 172 12.15 -12.97 -1.82
CA PRO A 172 13.50 -13.50 -1.59
C PRO A 172 14.31 -12.70 -0.57
N MET A 173 14.06 -11.39 -0.41
CA MET A 173 14.83 -10.54 0.49
C MET A 173 14.51 -10.80 1.97
N THR A 174 13.24 -11.11 2.29
CA THR A 174 12.81 -11.40 3.68
C THR A 174 13.40 -12.70 4.26
N ALA A 175 14.00 -13.54 3.43
CA ALA A 175 14.70 -14.74 3.89
C ALA A 175 16.05 -14.42 4.55
N ILE A 176 16.64 -13.24 4.28
CA ILE A 176 17.98 -12.86 4.75
C ILE A 176 17.93 -11.55 5.54
N ASP A 177 17.21 -10.55 5.05
CA ASP A 177 17.10 -9.23 5.67
C ASP A 177 15.89 -9.16 6.61
N ASP A 178 16.10 -8.67 7.83
CA ASP A 178 15.02 -8.40 8.76
C ASP A 178 14.16 -7.19 8.32
N ALA A 179 13.01 -7.04 8.93
CA ALA A 179 12.07 -5.97 8.59
C ALA A 179 12.66 -4.56 8.78
N ASN A 180 13.49 -4.37 9.81
CA ASN A 180 14.10 -3.07 10.06
C ASN A 180 15.13 -2.73 8.98
N THR A 181 15.92 -3.72 8.52
CA THR A 181 16.84 -3.60 7.38
C THR A 181 16.09 -3.18 6.12
N LEU A 182 14.97 -3.86 5.83
CA LEU A 182 14.15 -3.58 4.66
C LEU A 182 13.52 -2.18 4.70
N VAL A 183 13.12 -1.70 5.88
CA VAL A 183 12.58 -0.34 6.08
C VAL A 183 13.69 0.70 5.97
N ALA A 184 14.80 0.50 6.66
CA ALA A 184 15.93 1.46 6.67
C ALA A 184 16.47 1.70 5.26
N TRP A 185 16.80 0.63 4.52
CA TRP A 185 17.28 0.75 3.14
C TRP A 185 16.26 1.44 2.22
N ASN A 186 14.96 1.12 2.38
CA ASN A 186 13.93 1.78 1.59
C ASN A 186 13.91 3.29 1.83
N LEU A 187 13.90 3.74 3.09
CA LEU A 187 13.87 5.16 3.43
C LEU A 187 15.16 5.87 3.01
N ILE A 188 16.33 5.31 3.30
CA ILE A 188 17.65 5.89 2.97
C ILE A 188 17.79 6.09 1.46
N LEU A 189 17.34 5.13 0.64
CA LEU A 189 17.45 5.24 -0.81
C LEU A 189 16.34 6.07 -1.44
N THR A 190 15.13 6.06 -0.87
CA THR A 190 14.01 6.85 -1.42
C THR A 190 14.21 8.34 -1.19
N VAL A 191 14.81 8.78 -0.07
CA VAL A 191 15.04 10.21 0.22
C VAL A 191 15.85 10.90 -0.87
N PRO A 192 17.07 10.47 -1.25
CA PRO A 192 17.83 11.14 -2.30
C PRO A 192 17.14 11.04 -3.67
N LEU A 193 16.53 9.90 -4.02
CA LEU A 193 15.81 9.74 -5.28
C LEU A 193 14.62 10.69 -5.38
N ALA A 194 13.82 10.76 -4.33
CA ALA A 194 12.68 11.66 -4.27
C ALA A 194 13.12 13.13 -4.18
N GLY A 195 14.24 13.42 -3.49
CA GLY A 195 14.81 14.77 -3.38
C GLY A 195 15.24 15.35 -4.72
N ILE A 196 15.87 14.55 -5.56
CA ILE A 196 16.22 14.96 -6.94
C ILE A 196 14.95 15.30 -7.72
N ALA A 197 13.92 14.45 -7.68
CA ALA A 197 12.67 14.72 -8.37
C ALA A 197 11.92 15.94 -7.79
N ALA A 198 11.93 16.11 -6.47
CA ALA A 198 11.26 17.20 -5.78
C ALA A 198 11.94 18.56 -6.04
N SER A 199 13.25 18.59 -6.29
CA SER A 199 13.98 19.85 -6.53
C SER A 199 13.46 20.61 -7.76
N PHE A 200 12.91 19.91 -8.76
CA PHE A 200 12.34 20.53 -9.96
C PHE A 200 10.93 21.11 -9.73
N TYR A 201 10.27 20.71 -8.64
CA TYR A 201 8.88 21.09 -8.32
C TYR A 201 8.79 21.72 -6.93
N TRP A 202 9.90 22.28 -6.45
CA TRP A 202 9.94 22.85 -5.12
C TRP A 202 9.18 24.16 -5.07
N VAL A 203 8.24 24.26 -4.12
CA VAL A 203 7.47 25.47 -3.86
C VAL A 203 7.55 25.86 -2.39
N SER A 204 7.47 27.16 -2.12
CA SER A 204 7.37 27.64 -0.75
C SER A 204 5.97 27.35 -0.21
N LEU A 205 5.90 26.68 0.92
CA LEU A 205 4.64 26.27 1.55
C LEU A 205 4.40 27.04 2.84
N PRO A 206 3.15 27.36 3.18
CA PRO A 206 2.80 27.92 4.48
C PRO A 206 3.09 26.89 5.60
N VAL A 207 3.35 27.38 6.81
CA VAL A 207 3.70 26.56 7.99
C VAL A 207 2.64 25.48 8.26
N SER A 208 1.37 25.80 8.05
CA SER A 208 0.26 24.83 8.21
C SER A 208 0.42 23.59 7.33
N ILE A 209 0.86 23.77 6.08
CA ILE A 209 1.08 22.66 5.14
C ILE A 209 2.32 21.84 5.55
N TRP A 210 3.37 22.50 6.04
CA TRP A 210 4.54 21.79 6.58
C TRP A 210 4.17 20.87 7.75
N VAL A 211 3.26 21.32 8.64
CA VAL A 211 2.76 20.47 9.74
C VAL A 211 2.06 19.21 9.19
N LEU A 212 1.23 19.35 8.15
CA LEU A 212 0.56 18.20 7.53
C LEU A 212 1.57 17.24 6.88
N LEU A 213 2.61 17.76 6.20
CA LEU A 213 3.67 16.95 5.59
C LEU A 213 4.52 16.20 6.63
N ILE A 214 4.84 16.85 7.74
CA ILE A 214 5.54 16.21 8.88
C ILE A 214 4.66 15.09 9.44
N LEU A 215 3.38 15.39 9.71
CA LEU A 215 2.43 14.41 10.22
C LEU A 215 2.31 13.20 9.28
N GLN A 216 2.25 13.42 7.97
CA GLN A 216 2.20 12.38 6.96
C GLN A 216 3.46 11.50 6.98
N GLY A 217 4.66 12.09 7.13
CA GLY A 217 5.91 11.34 7.25
C GLY A 217 5.94 10.46 8.51
N VAL A 218 5.52 11.03 9.64
CA VAL A 218 5.41 10.32 10.93
C VAL A 218 4.43 9.15 10.82
N LEU A 219 3.21 9.41 10.31
CA LEU A 219 2.18 8.39 10.14
C LEU A 219 2.63 7.29 9.17
N GLY A 220 3.34 7.67 8.10
CA GLY A 220 3.88 6.72 7.14
C GLY A 220 4.90 5.75 7.75
N ALA A 221 5.84 6.26 8.54
CA ALA A 221 6.83 5.44 9.24
C ALA A 221 6.17 4.56 10.31
N LEU A 222 5.25 5.13 11.10
CA LEU A 222 4.49 4.41 12.10
C LEU A 222 3.66 3.28 11.49
N ASN A 223 2.93 3.58 10.42
CA ASN A 223 2.12 2.59 9.70
C ASN A 223 2.98 1.42 9.18
N MET A 224 4.13 1.72 8.58
CA MET A 224 5.06 0.71 8.09
C MET A 224 5.59 -0.18 9.23
N TRP A 225 5.91 0.40 10.38
CA TRP A 225 6.35 -0.35 11.55
C TRP A 225 5.23 -1.22 12.13
N LEU A 226 4.02 -0.68 12.27
CA LEU A 226 2.84 -1.40 12.78
C LEU A 226 2.47 -2.58 11.87
N VAL A 227 2.45 -2.39 10.54
CA VAL A 227 2.24 -3.48 9.58
C VAL A 227 3.26 -4.60 9.81
N THR A 228 4.54 -4.26 9.85
CA THR A 228 5.60 -5.24 10.09
C THR A 228 5.40 -5.99 11.40
N LYS A 229 5.05 -5.26 12.48
CA LYS A 229 4.78 -5.85 13.78
C LYS A 229 3.57 -6.77 13.76
N ALA A 230 2.47 -6.40 13.10
CA ALA A 230 1.29 -7.25 12.96
C ALA A 230 1.63 -8.58 12.25
N PHE A 231 2.37 -8.51 11.14
CA PHE A 231 2.79 -9.71 10.41
C PHE A 231 3.78 -10.61 11.18
N SER A 232 4.49 -10.09 12.17
CA SER A 232 5.30 -10.91 13.08
C SER A 232 4.48 -11.63 14.16
N LEU A 233 3.24 -11.21 14.41
CA LEU A 233 2.37 -11.74 15.48
C LEU A 233 1.29 -12.70 14.96
N ALA A 234 0.92 -12.61 13.69
CA ALA A 234 -0.16 -13.40 13.13
C ALA A 234 0.04 -13.70 11.64
N ASP A 235 -0.61 -14.76 11.18
CA ASP A 235 -0.57 -15.18 9.78
C ASP A 235 -1.16 -14.11 8.85
N ALA A 236 -0.52 -13.88 7.69
CA ALA A 236 -0.98 -12.96 6.67
C ALA A 236 -2.44 -13.23 6.24
N SER A 237 -2.84 -14.51 6.18
CA SER A 237 -4.21 -14.90 5.82
C SER A 237 -5.29 -14.42 6.80
N LEU A 238 -4.90 -14.10 8.03
CA LEU A 238 -5.79 -13.55 9.06
C LEU A 238 -5.80 -12.02 9.01
N LEU A 239 -4.65 -11.40 8.70
CA LEU A 239 -4.44 -9.96 8.75
C LEU A 239 -4.92 -9.24 7.49
N VAL A 240 -4.65 -9.80 6.29
CA VAL A 240 -4.98 -9.16 5.00
C VAL A 240 -6.46 -8.79 4.86
N PRO A 241 -7.45 -9.60 5.27
CA PRO A 241 -8.86 -9.19 5.20
C PRO A 241 -9.19 -7.93 6.00
N ILE A 242 -8.41 -7.61 7.05
CA ILE A 242 -8.65 -6.44 7.91
C ILE A 242 -8.25 -5.14 7.21
N GLU A 243 -7.27 -5.18 6.28
CA GLU A 243 -6.90 -4.02 5.49
C GLU A 243 -8.09 -3.41 4.71
N PHE A 244 -9.09 -4.23 4.37
CA PHE A 244 -10.30 -3.76 3.69
C PHE A 244 -11.17 -2.83 4.54
N LEU A 245 -11.00 -2.80 5.89
CA LEU A 245 -11.63 -1.80 6.75
C LEU A 245 -11.19 -0.37 6.39
N ARG A 246 -10.05 -0.23 5.71
CA ARG A 246 -9.62 1.06 5.17
C ARG A 246 -10.65 1.67 4.21
N LEU A 247 -11.34 0.87 3.39
CA LEU A 247 -12.31 1.38 2.41
C LEU A 247 -13.49 2.11 3.07
N PRO A 248 -14.25 1.52 4.01
CA PRO A 248 -15.33 2.24 4.69
C PRO A 248 -14.81 3.46 5.49
N VAL A 249 -13.63 3.37 6.10
CA VAL A 249 -13.05 4.51 6.83
C VAL A 249 -12.70 5.65 5.87
N VAL A 250 -12.06 5.36 4.72
CA VAL A 250 -11.79 6.36 3.68
C VAL A 250 -13.09 6.95 3.15
N ALA A 251 -14.10 6.13 2.89
CA ALA A 251 -15.39 6.58 2.37
C ALA A 251 -16.09 7.57 3.32
N VAL A 252 -16.09 7.27 4.62
CA VAL A 252 -16.64 8.17 5.66
C VAL A 252 -15.85 9.47 5.74
N LEU A 253 -14.52 9.40 5.78
CA LEU A 253 -13.66 10.60 5.82
C LEU A 253 -13.80 11.45 4.54
N ALA A 254 -13.89 10.83 3.37
CA ALA A 254 -14.08 11.53 2.10
C ALA A 254 -15.44 12.24 2.05
N TYR A 255 -16.49 11.60 2.55
CA TYR A 255 -17.81 12.22 2.64
C TYR A 255 -17.82 13.42 3.59
N ILE A 256 -17.24 13.28 4.80
CA ILE A 256 -17.25 14.35 5.81
C ILE A 256 -16.37 15.54 5.41
N LEU A 257 -15.17 15.28 4.86
CA LEU A 257 -14.16 16.33 4.65
C LEU A 257 -14.22 16.95 3.25
N PHE A 258 -14.64 16.16 2.25
CA PHE A 258 -14.63 16.61 0.85
C PHE A 258 -16.01 16.57 0.21
N SER A 259 -17.06 16.19 0.95
CA SER A 259 -18.42 16.01 0.40
C SER A 259 -18.47 15.05 -0.80
N GLU A 260 -17.55 14.07 -0.84
CA GLU A 260 -17.46 13.07 -1.92
C GLU A 260 -18.44 11.91 -1.64
N PRO A 261 -19.58 11.79 -2.39
CA PRO A 261 -20.45 10.64 -2.22
C PRO A 261 -19.80 9.37 -2.76
N VAL A 262 -19.96 8.27 -2.03
CA VAL A 262 -19.48 6.97 -2.51
C VAL A 262 -20.44 6.45 -3.58
N ALA A 263 -19.94 6.23 -4.79
CA ALA A 263 -20.76 5.69 -5.86
C ALA A 263 -21.12 4.22 -5.58
N VAL A 264 -22.33 3.81 -5.94
CA VAL A 264 -22.78 2.41 -5.83
C VAL A 264 -21.84 1.46 -6.60
N THR A 265 -21.36 1.90 -7.76
CA THR A 265 -20.36 1.14 -8.56
C THR A 265 -19.05 0.91 -7.81
N THR A 266 -18.59 1.89 -7.01
CA THR A 266 -17.41 1.75 -6.15
C THR A 266 -17.63 0.70 -5.05
N LEU A 267 -18.81 0.68 -4.44
CA LEU A 267 -19.17 -0.33 -3.44
C LEU A 267 -19.23 -1.73 -4.05
N ILE A 268 -19.91 -1.88 -5.19
CA ILE A 268 -19.99 -3.16 -5.90
C ILE A 268 -18.59 -3.62 -6.31
N GLY A 269 -17.81 -2.75 -6.97
CA GLY A 269 -16.45 -3.06 -7.40
C GLY A 269 -15.52 -3.41 -6.23
N GLY A 270 -15.59 -2.67 -5.13
CA GLY A 270 -14.85 -2.96 -3.91
C GLY A 270 -15.21 -4.33 -3.30
N CYS A 271 -16.50 -4.68 -3.26
CA CYS A 271 -16.96 -6.00 -2.80
C CYS A 271 -16.46 -7.13 -3.71
N LEU A 272 -16.47 -6.93 -5.03
CA LEU A 272 -15.96 -7.92 -6.00
C LEU A 272 -14.43 -8.11 -5.85
N ILE A 273 -13.66 -7.02 -5.73
CA ILE A 273 -12.21 -7.08 -5.50
C ILE A 273 -11.92 -7.82 -4.17
N PHE A 274 -12.65 -7.47 -3.10
CA PHE A 274 -12.51 -8.15 -1.81
C PHE A 274 -12.81 -9.65 -1.90
N GLY A 275 -13.92 -10.01 -2.55
CA GLY A 275 -14.25 -11.42 -2.81
C GLY A 275 -13.15 -12.14 -3.58
N GLY A 276 -12.61 -11.51 -4.63
CA GLY A 276 -11.47 -12.01 -5.40
C GLY A 276 -10.23 -12.26 -4.51
N CYS A 277 -9.88 -11.31 -3.66
CA CYS A 277 -8.75 -11.44 -2.73
C CYS A 277 -8.95 -12.58 -1.71
N ILE A 278 -10.17 -12.81 -1.22
CA ILE A 278 -10.49 -13.96 -0.35
C ILE A 278 -10.23 -15.29 -1.07
N PHE A 279 -10.67 -15.43 -2.34
CA PHE A 279 -10.40 -16.64 -3.13
C PHE A 279 -8.90 -16.86 -3.32
N LEU A 280 -8.14 -15.80 -3.62
CA LEU A 280 -6.67 -15.86 -3.74
C LEU A 280 -5.99 -16.27 -2.43
N ALA A 281 -6.41 -15.72 -1.29
CA ALA A 281 -5.87 -16.06 0.02
C ALA A 281 -6.16 -17.52 0.42
N LYS A 282 -7.36 -18.05 0.10
CA LYS A 282 -7.71 -19.46 0.34
C LYS A 282 -6.87 -20.42 -0.52
N SER A 283 -6.54 -20.03 -1.75
CA SER A 283 -5.72 -20.87 -2.65
C SER A 283 -4.30 -21.05 -2.13
N ALA A 284 -3.72 -20.05 -1.49
CA ALA A 284 -2.37 -20.12 -0.92
C ALA A 284 -2.27 -21.18 0.19
N LYS A 285 -3.32 -21.35 0.99
CA LYS A 285 -3.38 -22.41 2.02
C LYS A 285 -3.48 -23.83 1.45
N HIS A 286 -4.07 -24.00 0.27
CA HIS A 286 -4.22 -25.33 -0.35
C HIS A 286 -2.88 -25.88 -0.87
N VAL A 287 -2.06 -25.00 -1.48
CA VAL A 287 -0.73 -25.38 -2.00
C VAL A 287 0.23 -25.75 -0.88
N SER A 288 0.23 -25.04 0.25
CA SER A 288 1.06 -25.35 1.42
C SER A 288 0.75 -26.71 2.09
N LYS A 289 -0.47 -27.25 1.91
CA LYS A 289 -0.85 -28.59 2.43
C LYS A 289 -0.46 -29.73 1.52
N THR A 290 -0.28 -29.48 0.23
CA THR A 290 0.05 -30.53 -0.76
C THR A 290 1.55 -30.75 -0.92
N THR A 291 2.38 -29.83 -0.41
CA THR A 291 3.85 -29.88 -0.45
C THR A 291 4.50 -30.33 0.87
N ARG A 292 3.72 -30.73 1.84
CA ARG A 292 4.13 -31.46 3.06
C ARG A 292 3.67 -32.91 2.97
#